data_73fafd5a64b6fb8f8e49e4703c5fa34b
#
_entry.id   73fafd5a64b6fb8f8e49e4703c5fa34b
#
_cell.length_a   1.000
_cell.length_b   1.000
_cell.length_c   1.000
_cell.angle_alpha   90.00
_cell.angle_beta   90.00
_cell.angle_gamma   90.00
#
_symmetry.space_group_name_H-M   'P 1'
#
loop_
_entity.id
_entity.type
_entity.pdbx_description
1 polymer ?
#
loop_
_entity_poly.entity_id
_entity_poly.type
_entity_poly.pdbx_seq_one_letter_code
_entity_poly.pdbx_strand_id
1 'polypeptide(L)' 'MFALVHDGRPPTENLHLAFGVPDNATVDEFHRVAVAAGYESNGPPGERPVYHAGYYGAFVLDPDGNNVEAVCHNR' A
#
# COMPACT_ATOMS: atom_id res chain seq x y z
N MET A 1 -1.25 8.18 11.12
CA MET A 1 -0.79 6.85 11.54
C MET A 1 -1.78 5.80 11.07
N PHE A 2 -1.27 4.79 10.49
CA PHE A 2 -2.13 3.66 10.17
C PHE A 2 -2.20 2.71 11.36
N ALA A 3 -3.32 2.02 11.49
CA ALA A 3 -3.50 1.06 12.56
C ALA A 3 -3.15 -0.33 12.05
N LEU A 4 -2.28 -1.01 12.76
CA LEU A 4 -2.01 -2.40 12.50
C LEU A 4 -3.05 -3.22 13.25
N VAL A 5 -3.96 -3.82 12.51
CA VAL A 5 -4.98 -4.65 13.12
C VAL A 5 -4.38 -6.03 13.34
N HIS A 6 -4.25 -6.37 14.60
CA HIS A 6 -3.74 -7.66 14.98
C HIS A 6 -4.86 -8.41 15.70
N ASP A 7 -5.33 -9.46 15.11
CA ASP A 7 -6.52 -10.17 15.56
C ASP A 7 -6.21 -11.36 16.46
N GLY A 8 -5.06 -11.35 17.07
CA GLY A 8 -4.65 -12.42 17.98
C GLY A 8 -3.95 -13.58 17.32
N ARG A 9 -3.86 -13.58 16.00
CA ARG A 9 -3.12 -14.63 15.31
C ARG A 9 -1.62 -14.39 15.46
N PRO A 10 -0.81 -15.45 15.37
CA PRO A 10 0.64 -15.26 15.38
C PRO A 10 1.06 -14.38 14.22
N PRO A 11 2.15 -13.63 14.36
CA PRO A 11 2.69 -12.86 13.23
C PRO A 11 2.99 -13.79 12.06
N THR A 12 2.69 -13.31 10.86
CA THR A 12 3.01 -14.05 9.65
C THR A 12 4.07 -13.28 8.88
N GLU A 13 4.77 -13.99 8.01
CA GLU A 13 5.84 -13.39 7.23
C GLU A 13 5.30 -12.47 6.14
N ASN A 14 4.04 -12.64 5.75
CA ASN A 14 3.48 -11.92 4.61
C ASN A 14 2.28 -11.09 5.05
N LEU A 15 2.51 -10.22 6.02
CA LEU A 15 1.48 -9.31 6.48
C LEU A 15 1.16 -8.31 5.38
N HIS A 16 -0.13 -8.07 5.17
CA HIS A 16 -0.60 -7.06 4.22
C HIS A 16 -1.12 -5.86 5.00
N LEU A 17 -0.48 -4.72 4.81
CA LEU A 17 -0.87 -3.46 5.43
C LEU A 17 -1.37 -2.53 4.35
N ALA A 18 -2.58 -2.01 4.52
CA ALA A 18 -3.14 -1.05 3.58
C ALA A 18 -3.65 0.16 4.35
N PHE A 19 -3.41 1.36 3.82
CA PHE A 19 -3.92 2.57 4.44
C PHE A 19 -4.43 3.54 3.38
N GLY A 20 -5.50 4.25 3.74
CA GLY A 20 -6.12 5.20 2.85
C GLY A 20 -5.42 6.54 2.87
N VAL A 21 -5.35 7.19 1.73
CA VAL A 21 -4.76 8.51 1.60
C VAL A 21 -5.75 9.43 0.87
N PRO A 22 -5.60 10.76 1.01
CA PRO A 22 -6.63 11.69 0.52
C PRO A 22 -6.64 11.90 -1.00
N ASP A 23 -5.55 11.61 -1.70
CA ASP A 23 -5.49 11.88 -3.12
C ASP A 23 -4.47 10.98 -3.82
N ASN A 24 -4.54 10.96 -5.14
CA ASN A 24 -3.66 10.15 -5.96
C ASN A 24 -2.20 10.59 -5.87
N ALA A 25 -1.97 11.89 -5.71
CA ALA A 25 -0.60 12.40 -5.60
C ALA A 25 0.09 11.84 -4.37
N THR A 26 -0.65 11.61 -3.29
CA THR A 26 -0.08 11.01 -2.09
C THR A 26 0.27 9.54 -2.32
N VAL A 27 -0.52 8.84 -3.13
CA VAL A 27 -0.18 7.47 -3.53
C VAL A 27 1.13 7.44 -4.31
N ASP A 28 1.27 8.36 -5.28
CA ASP A 28 2.49 8.45 -6.07
C ASP A 28 3.70 8.74 -5.19
N GLU A 29 3.54 9.66 -4.26
CA GLU A 29 4.62 10.04 -3.36
C GLU A 29 5.02 8.89 -2.44
N PHE A 30 4.03 8.15 -1.93
CA PHE A 30 4.30 6.98 -1.11
C PHE A 30 5.19 5.99 -1.85
N HIS A 31 4.84 5.68 -3.08
CA HIS A 31 5.58 4.71 -3.88
C HIS A 31 7.00 5.22 -4.15
N ARG A 32 7.12 6.48 -4.55
CA ARG A 32 8.42 7.08 -4.86
C ARG A 32 9.35 7.05 -3.65
N VAL A 33 8.83 7.45 -2.50
CA VAL A 33 9.63 7.51 -1.27
C VAL A 33 10.03 6.10 -0.82
N ALA A 34 9.09 5.17 -0.89
CA ALA A 34 9.35 3.80 -0.45
C ALA A 34 10.41 3.14 -1.33
N VAL A 35 10.31 3.29 -2.64
CA VAL A 35 11.30 2.71 -3.55
C VAL A 35 12.66 3.36 -3.35
N ALA A 36 12.70 4.68 -3.16
CA ALA A 36 13.95 5.38 -2.89
C ALA A 36 14.59 4.92 -1.57
N ALA A 37 13.78 4.46 -0.61
CA ALA A 37 14.27 3.96 0.66
C ALA A 37 14.70 2.49 0.60
N GLY A 38 14.59 1.85 -0.56
CA GLY A 38 15.03 0.48 -0.74
C GLY A 38 13.94 -0.57 -0.75
N TYR A 39 12.67 -0.16 -0.67
CA TYR A 39 11.56 -1.09 -0.76
C TYR A 39 11.39 -1.52 -2.20
N GLU A 40 10.99 -2.77 -2.39
CA GLU A 40 10.76 -3.29 -3.73
C GLU A 40 9.35 -2.94 -4.19
N SER A 41 9.23 -2.45 -5.42
CA SER A 41 7.92 -2.18 -5.98
C SER A 41 7.17 -3.49 -6.21
N ASN A 42 5.94 -3.56 -5.71
CA ASN A 42 5.06 -4.70 -5.91
C ASN A 42 3.80 -4.28 -6.66
N GLY A 43 3.82 -3.12 -7.27
CA GLY A 43 2.74 -2.57 -8.08
C GLY A 43 2.85 -1.06 -8.11
N PRO A 44 3.26 -0.47 -9.25
CA PRO A 44 3.41 0.98 -9.34
C PRO A 44 2.06 1.69 -9.17
N PRO A 45 2.07 3.01 -8.88
CA PRO A 45 0.83 3.76 -8.75
C PRO A 45 -0.03 3.64 -10.00
N GLY A 46 -1.32 3.44 -9.81
CA GLY A 46 -2.24 3.34 -10.94
C GLY A 46 -3.63 2.96 -10.49
N GLU A 47 -4.56 3.07 -11.40
CA GLU A 47 -5.93 2.68 -11.15
C GLU A 47 -6.06 1.16 -11.09
N ARG A 48 -6.93 0.71 -10.20
CA ARG A 48 -7.23 -0.72 -10.06
C ARG A 48 -8.75 -0.91 -10.11
N PRO A 49 -9.35 -0.69 -11.27
CA PRO A 49 -10.82 -0.77 -11.38
C PRO A 49 -11.37 -2.14 -11.05
N VAL A 50 -10.53 -3.16 -11.05
CA VAL A 50 -10.92 -4.51 -10.65
C VAL A 50 -11.39 -4.55 -9.21
N TYR A 51 -10.93 -3.64 -8.35
CA TYR A 51 -11.41 -3.57 -6.97
C TYR A 51 -12.68 -2.72 -6.88
N HIS A 52 -12.66 -1.53 -7.45
CA HIS A 52 -13.84 -0.69 -7.63
C HIS A 52 -13.44 0.52 -8.48
N ALA A 53 -14.42 1.20 -9.03
CA ALA A 53 -14.16 2.41 -9.82
C ALA A 53 -13.52 3.47 -8.93
N GLY A 54 -12.47 4.09 -9.41
CA GLY A 54 -11.76 5.13 -8.67
C GLY A 54 -10.66 4.64 -7.75
N TYR A 55 -10.52 3.33 -7.59
CA TYR A 55 -9.45 2.79 -6.76
C TYR A 55 -8.10 3.10 -7.40
N TYR A 56 -7.26 3.84 -6.67
CA TYR A 56 -5.93 4.20 -7.16
C TYR A 56 -4.94 3.83 -6.06
N GLY A 57 -4.05 2.90 -6.34
CA GLY A 57 -3.18 2.37 -5.32
C GLY A 57 -1.79 2.05 -5.80
N ALA A 58 -0.89 1.89 -4.85
CA ALA A 58 0.47 1.46 -5.09
C ALA A 58 0.89 0.48 -3.99
N PHE A 59 1.72 -0.47 -4.35
CA PHE A 59 2.12 -1.56 -3.47
C PHE A 59 3.64 -1.66 -3.46
N VAL A 60 4.20 -1.88 -2.28
CA VAL A 60 5.62 -2.18 -2.14
C VAL A 60 5.79 -3.34 -1.18
N LEU A 61 6.93 -4.01 -1.30
CA LEU A 61 7.33 -5.03 -0.34
C LEU A 61 8.40 -4.43 0.56
N ASP A 62 8.23 -4.59 1.87
CA ASP A 62 9.28 -4.16 2.77
C ASP A 62 10.39 -5.24 2.82
N PRO A 63 11.51 -4.97 3.51
CA PRO A 63 12.62 -5.94 3.54
C PRO A 63 12.25 -7.30 4.10
N ASP A 64 11.18 -7.37 4.89
CA ASP A 64 10.71 -8.63 5.46
C ASP A 64 9.68 -9.33 4.57
N GLY A 65 9.39 -8.77 3.40
CA GLY A 65 8.44 -9.37 2.46
C GLY A 65 6.99 -9.01 2.73
N ASN A 66 6.72 -8.07 3.63
CA ASN A 66 5.35 -7.64 3.88
C ASN A 66 4.86 -6.73 2.77
N ASN A 67 3.62 -6.92 2.36
CA ASN A 67 3.01 -6.09 1.33
C ASN A 67 2.39 -4.85 1.97
N VAL A 68 2.87 -3.69 1.55
CA VAL A 68 2.38 -2.40 2.07
C VAL A 68 1.73 -1.64 0.93
N GLU A 69 0.52 -1.18 1.16
CA GLU A 69 -0.28 -0.52 0.14
C GLU A 69 -0.75 0.85 0.60
N ALA A 70 -0.66 1.84 -0.28
CA ALA A 70 -1.36 3.11 -0.10
C ALA A 70 -2.46 3.19 -1.16
N VAL A 71 -3.64 3.60 -0.76
CA VAL A 71 -4.78 3.63 -1.68
C VAL A 71 -5.61 4.90 -1.49
N CYS A 72 -6.01 5.49 -2.60
CA CYS A 72 -7.00 6.55 -2.64
C CYS A 72 -8.25 6.00 -3.31
N HIS A 73 -9.37 6.05 -2.62
CA HIS A 73 -10.57 5.40 -3.12
C HIS A 73 -11.34 6.26 -4.13
N ASN A 74 -11.19 7.56 -4.09
CA ASN A 74 -11.85 8.48 -5.06
C ASN A 74 -13.36 8.26 -5.18
N ARG A 75 -14.05 8.18 -4.06
CA ARG A 75 -15.50 8.06 -4.10
C ARG A 75 -16.20 9.00 -3.12
#